data_bc593ef4e06c8de20878f3ae4989d539
#
_entry.id   bc593ef4e06c8de20878f3ae4989d539
#
_cell.length_a   1.000
_cell.length_b   1.000
_cell.length_c   1.000
_cell.angle_alpha   90.00
_cell.angle_beta   90.00
_cell.angle_gamma   90.00
#
_symmetry.space_group_name_H-M   'P 1'
#
loop_
_entity.id
_entity.type
_entity.pdbx_description
1 polymer ?
#
loop_
_entity_poly.entity_id
_entity_poly.type
_entity_poly.pdbx_seq_one_letter_code
_entity_poly.pdbx_strand_id
1 'polypeptide(L)'
;MAKKIVVLNGSPRANGNTKELVKAFVKGAESAGNTVQVFDLQKMNIHGCLGCCMGGKDEASPCVQKDDMALIYPAYREADVVVLASPMYYWGVSGQLKCAFDRLFAVAECMPGYANPIKECALLMAAEGDTADNFAPVKAFYEGLAGHLSWKNRGIVYAGGNFAAGDILNKPAQLSEAEKLGTEI
;
A
#
# COMPACT_ATOMS: atom_id res chain seq x y z
N MET A 1 21.30 -5.20 2.42
CA MET A 1 21.38 -4.09 1.45
C MET A 1 20.21 -3.17 1.72
N ALA A 2 20.40 -1.85 1.63
CA ALA A 2 19.31 -0.89 1.75
C ALA A 2 18.26 -1.12 0.65
N LYS A 3 16.98 -1.11 1.02
CA LYS A 3 15.85 -1.31 0.10
C LYS A 3 15.18 0.00 -0.25
N LYS A 4 14.60 0.06 -1.46
CA LYS A 4 13.67 1.10 -1.88
C LYS A 4 12.24 0.65 -1.56
N ILE A 5 11.54 1.43 -0.76
CA ILE A 5 10.19 1.11 -0.28
C ILE A 5 9.21 2.15 -0.82
N VAL A 6 8.13 1.70 -1.43
CA VAL A 6 7.00 2.54 -1.83
C VAL A 6 5.83 2.26 -0.91
N VAL A 7 5.27 3.31 -0.30
CA VAL A 7 4.05 3.23 0.50
C VAL A 7 2.91 3.89 -0.25
N LEU A 8 1.87 3.13 -0.56
CA LEU A 8 0.61 3.63 -1.11
C LEU A 8 -0.37 3.88 0.03
N ASN A 9 -0.47 5.13 0.48
CA ASN A 9 -1.33 5.52 1.59
C ASN A 9 -2.72 5.92 1.09
N GLY A 10 -3.69 5.03 1.25
CA GLY A 10 -5.09 5.22 0.89
C GLY A 10 -5.96 5.93 1.94
N SER A 11 -5.37 6.46 3.02
CA SER A 11 -6.15 7.19 4.02
C SER A 11 -6.69 8.51 3.47
N PRO A 12 -8.01 8.77 3.53
CA PRO A 12 -8.57 10.06 3.14
C PRO A 12 -8.35 11.15 4.21
N ARG A 13 -7.99 10.77 5.44
CA ARG A 13 -7.81 11.70 6.56
C ARG A 13 -6.34 12.12 6.70
N ALA A 14 -6.06 13.42 6.69
CA ALA A 14 -4.69 13.94 6.83
C ALA A 14 -4.03 13.51 8.16
N ASN A 15 -4.80 13.43 9.24
CA ASN A 15 -4.37 13.02 10.58
C ASN A 15 -5.08 11.72 11.00
N GLY A 16 -5.32 10.81 10.05
CA GLY A 16 -5.99 9.54 10.29
C GLY A 16 -5.09 8.49 10.94
N ASN A 17 -5.70 7.49 11.55
CA ASN A 17 -4.97 6.40 12.23
C ASN A 17 -4.01 5.66 11.29
N THR A 18 -4.41 5.40 10.05
CA THR A 18 -3.53 4.80 9.03
C THR A 18 -2.30 5.67 8.75
N LYS A 19 -2.45 7.00 8.75
CA LYS A 19 -1.33 7.93 8.54
C LYS A 19 -0.30 7.82 9.66
N GLU A 20 -0.74 7.65 10.90
CA GLU A 20 0.16 7.44 12.04
C GLU A 20 0.88 6.08 11.97
N LEU A 21 0.19 5.01 11.52
CA LEU A 21 0.85 3.73 11.22
C LEU A 21 1.95 3.89 10.14
N VAL A 22 1.64 4.62 9.07
CA VAL A 22 2.64 4.90 8.02
C VAL A 22 3.83 5.66 8.58
N LYS A 23 3.62 6.68 9.41
CA LYS A 23 4.73 7.43 10.04
C LYS A 23 5.61 6.52 10.90
N ALA A 24 5.00 5.66 11.73
CA ALA A 24 5.73 4.73 12.58
C ALA A 24 6.53 3.71 11.73
N PHE A 25 5.91 3.16 10.69
CA PHE A 25 6.58 2.25 9.75
C PHE A 25 7.78 2.93 9.06
N VAL A 26 7.59 4.15 8.54
CA VAL A 26 8.66 4.92 7.87
C VAL A 26 9.84 5.14 8.81
N LYS A 27 9.56 5.56 10.06
CA LYS A 27 10.60 5.73 11.08
C LYS A 27 11.41 4.46 11.28
N GLY A 28 10.76 3.30 11.38
CA GLY A 28 11.43 2.01 11.52
C GLY A 28 12.27 1.66 10.28
N ALA A 29 11.69 1.80 9.09
CA ALA A 29 12.37 1.47 7.84
C ALA A 29 13.60 2.36 7.58
N GLU A 30 13.49 3.66 7.82
CA GLU A 30 14.62 4.60 7.67
C GLU A 30 15.71 4.35 8.73
N SER A 31 15.34 3.97 9.96
CA SER A 31 16.32 3.62 10.99
C SER A 31 17.14 2.38 10.63
N ALA A 32 16.58 1.48 9.81
CA ALA A 32 17.26 0.30 9.26
C ALA A 32 18.07 0.61 7.98
N GLY A 33 18.13 1.89 7.55
CA GLY A 33 18.90 2.34 6.39
C GLY A 33 18.16 2.21 5.06
N ASN A 34 16.86 1.92 5.05
CA ASN A 34 16.05 1.87 3.84
C ASN A 34 15.63 3.29 3.38
N THR A 35 15.29 3.44 2.11
CA THR A 35 14.68 4.66 1.56
C THR A 35 13.19 4.46 1.37
N VAL A 36 12.36 5.40 1.83
CA VAL A 36 10.91 5.27 1.76
C VAL A 36 10.30 6.45 1.00
N GLN A 37 9.48 6.14 -0.01
CA GLN A 37 8.66 7.11 -0.70
C GLN A 37 7.18 6.85 -0.41
N VAL A 38 6.50 7.86 0.16
CA VAL A 38 5.09 7.77 0.52
C VAL A 38 4.24 8.55 -0.47
N PHE A 39 3.24 7.91 -1.04
CA PHE A 39 2.21 8.54 -1.86
C PHE A 39 0.91 8.66 -1.07
N ASP A 40 0.53 9.88 -0.72
CA ASP A 40 -0.75 10.22 -0.07
C ASP A 40 -1.84 10.27 -1.15
N LEU A 41 -2.47 9.15 -1.47
CA LEU A 41 -3.36 8.99 -2.63
C LEU A 41 -4.58 9.92 -2.61
N GLN A 42 -5.05 10.31 -1.42
CA GLN A 42 -6.15 11.28 -1.29
C GLN A 42 -5.81 12.66 -1.89
N LYS A 43 -4.52 13.01 -1.97
CA LYS A 43 -4.06 14.30 -2.50
C LYS A 43 -3.75 14.24 -3.99
N MET A 44 -3.89 13.06 -4.58
CA MET A 44 -3.53 12.80 -5.98
C MET A 44 -4.77 12.67 -6.85
N ASN A 45 -4.67 13.16 -8.07
CA ASN A 45 -5.70 12.95 -9.08
C ASN A 45 -5.50 11.59 -9.74
N ILE A 46 -6.14 10.55 -9.21
CA ILE A 46 -6.05 9.17 -9.71
C ILE A 46 -7.46 8.65 -9.98
N HIS A 47 -7.72 8.32 -11.23
CA HIS A 47 -8.97 7.70 -11.64
C HIS A 47 -8.91 6.18 -11.58
N GLY A 48 -10.05 5.54 -11.40
CA GLY A 48 -10.17 4.08 -11.44
C GLY A 48 -9.72 3.48 -12.78
N CYS A 49 -9.35 2.20 -12.76
CA CYS A 49 -8.98 1.47 -13.98
C CYS A 49 -10.18 1.38 -14.94
N LEU A 50 -9.95 1.65 -16.22
CA LEU A 50 -10.98 1.55 -17.28
C LEU A 50 -11.19 0.12 -17.78
N GLY A 51 -10.34 -0.85 -17.38
CA GLY A 51 -10.40 -2.22 -17.91
C GLY A 51 -10.17 -2.31 -19.42
N CYS A 52 -9.49 -1.33 -20.01
CA CYS A 52 -9.38 -1.20 -21.47
C CYS A 52 -8.34 -2.11 -22.12
N CYS A 53 -7.42 -2.69 -21.37
CA CYS A 53 -6.31 -3.52 -21.87
C CYS A 53 -5.53 -2.86 -23.03
N MET A 54 -5.35 -1.56 -22.97
CA MET A 54 -4.65 -0.76 -24.01
C MET A 54 -3.35 -0.13 -23.51
N GLY A 55 -2.90 -0.51 -22.33
CA GLY A 55 -1.62 -0.08 -21.75
C GLY A 55 -0.41 -0.78 -22.38
N GLY A 56 0.72 -0.68 -21.72
CA GLY A 56 1.91 -1.47 -22.04
C GLY A 56 2.69 -1.05 -23.29
N LYS A 57 2.29 0.02 -23.97
CA LYS A 57 2.94 0.48 -25.22
C LYS A 57 4.21 1.29 -24.99
N ASP A 58 4.30 1.91 -23.84
CA ASP A 58 5.43 2.76 -23.44
C ASP A 58 5.70 2.57 -21.95
N GLU A 59 6.88 2.09 -21.63
CA GLU A 59 7.27 1.87 -20.23
C GLU A 59 7.31 3.15 -19.41
N ALA A 60 7.65 4.28 -19.99
CA ALA A 60 7.66 5.56 -19.29
C ALA A 60 6.24 6.07 -19.00
N SER A 61 5.25 5.63 -19.77
CA SER A 61 3.85 6.01 -19.65
C SER A 61 2.93 4.81 -19.89
N PRO A 62 2.92 3.82 -18.98
CA PRO A 62 2.36 2.49 -19.25
C PRO A 62 0.83 2.48 -19.42
N CYS A 63 0.10 3.44 -18.84
CA CYS A 63 -1.36 3.53 -18.93
C CYS A 63 -1.81 4.60 -19.91
N VAL A 64 -2.95 4.35 -20.57
CA VAL A 64 -3.57 5.33 -21.48
C VAL A 64 -4.11 6.56 -20.75
N GLN A 65 -4.51 6.43 -19.48
CA GLN A 65 -4.98 7.56 -18.68
C GLN A 65 -3.76 8.42 -18.26
N LYS A 66 -3.92 9.73 -18.38
CA LYS A 66 -2.90 10.72 -18.03
C LYS A 66 -3.33 11.45 -16.75
N ASP A 67 -2.85 10.93 -15.63
CA ASP A 67 -3.11 11.42 -14.29
C ASP A 67 -1.88 11.20 -13.39
N ASP A 68 -2.01 11.43 -12.07
CA ASP A 68 -0.90 11.36 -11.12
C ASP A 68 -0.32 9.96 -10.92
N MET A 69 -0.90 8.92 -11.53
CA MET A 69 -0.25 7.61 -11.60
C MET A 69 1.11 7.68 -12.30
N ALA A 70 1.34 8.69 -13.15
CA ALA A 70 2.64 8.95 -13.78
C ALA A 70 3.78 9.13 -12.75
N LEU A 71 3.46 9.61 -11.54
CA LEU A 71 4.43 9.76 -10.45
C LEU A 71 4.71 8.42 -9.72
N ILE A 72 3.70 7.53 -9.71
CA ILE A 72 3.77 6.25 -8.99
C ILE A 72 4.49 5.18 -9.82
N TYR A 73 4.25 5.10 -11.12
CA TYR A 73 4.79 4.04 -11.97
C TYR A 73 6.32 3.89 -11.90
N PRO A 74 7.14 4.96 -12.02
CA PRO A 74 8.59 4.81 -11.91
C PRO A 74 9.01 4.36 -10.51
N ALA A 75 8.45 4.95 -9.46
CA ALA A 75 8.74 4.56 -8.09
C ALA A 75 8.35 3.09 -7.81
N TYR A 76 7.19 2.65 -8.29
CA TYR A 76 6.74 1.26 -8.18
C TYR A 76 7.68 0.29 -8.90
N ARG A 77 8.18 0.64 -10.09
CA ARG A 77 9.12 -0.22 -10.82
C ARG A 77 10.42 -0.41 -10.06
N GLU A 78 10.96 0.68 -9.52
CA GLU A 78 12.23 0.67 -8.80
C GLU A 78 12.15 0.10 -7.39
N ALA A 79 10.96 0.03 -6.80
CA ALA A 79 10.79 -0.44 -5.44
C ALA A 79 11.12 -1.92 -5.28
N ASP A 80 11.82 -2.25 -4.20
CA ASP A 80 11.99 -3.62 -3.72
C ASP A 80 10.76 -4.07 -2.92
N VAL A 81 10.12 -3.11 -2.22
CA VAL A 81 8.99 -3.36 -1.33
C VAL A 81 7.83 -2.42 -1.62
N VAL A 82 6.62 -2.97 -1.66
CA VAL A 82 5.37 -2.21 -1.77
C VAL A 82 4.55 -2.36 -0.49
N VAL A 83 4.30 -1.25 0.19
CA VAL A 83 3.45 -1.21 1.38
C VAL A 83 2.09 -0.66 1.03
N LEU A 84 1.05 -1.46 1.28
CA LEU A 84 -0.33 -1.05 1.14
C LEU A 84 -0.82 -0.54 2.49
N ALA A 85 -1.19 0.73 2.59
CA ALA A 85 -1.69 1.34 3.81
C ALA A 85 -3.12 1.85 3.61
N SER A 86 -4.07 1.38 4.43
CA SER A 86 -5.49 1.71 4.24
C SER A 86 -6.27 1.72 5.55
N PRO A 87 -7.25 2.62 5.72
CA PRO A 87 -8.35 2.31 6.62
C PRO A 87 -9.15 1.13 6.05
N MET A 88 -9.74 0.33 6.92
CA MET A 88 -10.67 -0.72 6.49
C MET A 88 -12.06 -0.12 6.29
N TYR A 89 -12.59 -0.18 5.08
CA TYR A 89 -13.93 0.22 4.73
C TYR A 89 -14.69 -0.96 4.15
N TYR A 90 -15.81 -1.34 4.81
CA TYR A 90 -16.60 -2.50 4.40
C TYR A 90 -15.75 -3.76 4.12
N TRP A 91 -14.86 -4.08 5.08
CA TRP A 91 -13.95 -5.25 5.03
C TRP A 91 -12.97 -5.28 3.86
N GLY A 92 -12.77 -4.14 3.21
CA GLY A 92 -11.83 -3.95 2.10
C GLY A 92 -10.90 -2.76 2.32
N VAL A 93 -10.08 -2.50 1.33
CA VAL A 93 -9.24 -1.30 1.27
C VAL A 93 -10.05 -0.08 0.83
N SER A 94 -9.54 1.12 1.08
CA SER A 94 -10.18 2.36 0.61
C SER A 94 -10.25 2.44 -0.92
N GLY A 95 -11.22 3.18 -1.44
CA GLY A 95 -11.33 3.45 -2.87
C GLY A 95 -10.07 4.09 -3.45
N GLN A 96 -9.43 5.00 -2.71
CA GLN A 96 -8.18 5.65 -3.10
C GLN A 96 -7.06 4.63 -3.36
N LEU A 97 -6.87 3.69 -2.42
CA LEU A 97 -5.87 2.63 -2.60
C LEU A 97 -6.25 1.71 -3.76
N LYS A 98 -7.51 1.31 -3.85
CA LYS A 98 -7.97 0.40 -4.90
C LYS A 98 -7.80 1.01 -6.30
N CYS A 99 -8.14 2.29 -6.49
CA CYS A 99 -7.93 2.98 -7.76
C CYS A 99 -6.45 2.97 -8.20
N ALA A 100 -5.53 3.32 -7.29
CA ALA A 100 -4.10 3.32 -7.60
C ALA A 100 -3.59 1.90 -7.85
N PHE A 101 -3.98 0.95 -7.01
CA PHE A 101 -3.50 -0.43 -7.08
C PHE A 101 -3.93 -1.12 -8.39
N ASP A 102 -5.18 -1.01 -8.80
CA ASP A 102 -5.67 -1.61 -10.06
C ASP A 102 -4.94 -1.07 -11.29
N ARG A 103 -4.48 0.17 -11.22
CA ARG A 103 -3.72 0.82 -12.28
C ARG A 103 -2.29 0.32 -12.42
N LEU A 104 -1.73 -0.35 -11.38
CA LEU A 104 -0.39 -0.98 -11.47
C LEU A 104 -0.33 -2.10 -12.50
N PHE A 105 -1.47 -2.68 -12.89
CA PHE A 105 -1.53 -3.66 -13.97
C PHE A 105 -0.93 -3.15 -15.28
N ALA A 106 -1.00 -1.85 -15.56
CA ALA A 106 -0.38 -1.25 -16.75
C ALA A 106 1.14 -1.50 -16.83
N VAL A 107 1.83 -1.68 -15.68
CA VAL A 107 3.26 -2.04 -15.66
C VAL A 107 3.45 -3.49 -16.11
N ALA A 108 2.56 -4.39 -15.69
CA ALA A 108 2.59 -5.78 -16.17
C ALA A 108 2.30 -5.87 -17.68
N GLU A 109 1.43 -5.00 -18.22
CA GLU A 109 1.17 -4.94 -19.67
C GLU A 109 2.43 -4.58 -20.50
N CYS A 110 3.45 -3.93 -19.90
CA CYS A 110 4.73 -3.67 -20.55
C CYS A 110 5.66 -4.90 -20.60
N MET A 111 5.35 -5.96 -19.84
CA MET A 111 6.22 -7.11 -19.68
C MET A 111 5.74 -8.29 -20.52
N PRO A 112 6.64 -9.14 -21.04
CA PRO A 112 6.26 -10.37 -21.73
C PRO A 112 5.35 -11.24 -20.87
N GLY A 113 4.23 -11.71 -21.42
CA GLY A 113 3.29 -12.56 -20.73
C GLY A 113 2.59 -11.91 -19.53
N TYR A 114 2.55 -10.58 -19.48
CA TYR A 114 1.97 -9.81 -18.36
C TYR A 114 2.63 -10.10 -17.01
N ALA A 115 3.93 -10.38 -17.02
CA ALA A 115 4.67 -10.69 -15.80
C ALA A 115 4.66 -9.49 -14.83
N ASN A 116 4.23 -9.73 -13.59
CA ASN A 116 4.33 -8.71 -12.56
C ASN A 116 5.77 -8.61 -12.04
N PRO A 117 6.27 -7.42 -11.73
CA PRO A 117 7.55 -7.27 -11.04
C PRO A 117 7.52 -8.04 -9.71
N ILE A 118 8.53 -8.89 -9.48
CA ILE A 118 8.67 -9.62 -8.21
C ILE A 118 9.07 -8.62 -7.12
N LYS A 119 8.32 -8.61 -6.01
CA LYS A 119 8.52 -7.67 -4.92
C LYS A 119 8.31 -8.32 -3.56
N GLU A 120 8.70 -7.62 -2.51
CA GLU A 120 8.20 -7.84 -1.17
C GLU A 120 7.00 -6.91 -0.93
N CYS A 121 6.11 -7.30 -0.01
CA CYS A 121 4.96 -6.46 0.33
C CYS A 121 4.63 -6.50 1.82
N ALA A 122 3.94 -5.47 2.30
CA ALA A 122 3.38 -5.40 3.64
C ALA A 122 2.02 -4.68 3.62
N LEU A 123 1.20 -4.93 4.65
CA LEU A 123 -0.10 -4.27 4.82
C LEU A 123 -0.13 -3.54 6.17
N LEU A 124 -0.51 -2.27 6.15
CA LEU A 124 -0.84 -1.47 7.34
C LEU A 124 -2.33 -1.12 7.29
N MET A 125 -3.11 -1.61 8.25
CA MET A 125 -4.56 -1.47 8.24
C MET A 125 -5.07 -0.92 9.57
N ALA A 126 -5.84 0.17 9.53
CA ALA A 126 -6.56 0.70 10.69
C ALA A 126 -8.06 0.50 10.54
N ALA A 127 -8.74 0.13 11.62
CA ALA A 127 -10.18 -0.11 11.64
C ALA A 127 -10.82 0.21 13.00
N GLU A 128 -12.14 0.41 13.02
CA GLU A 128 -12.94 0.48 14.25
C GLU A 128 -13.01 -0.89 14.95
N GLY A 129 -13.36 -1.93 14.19
CA GLY A 129 -13.40 -3.30 14.74
C GLY A 129 -12.01 -3.81 15.08
N ASP A 130 -11.89 -4.62 16.14
CA ASP A 130 -10.61 -5.07 16.70
C ASP A 130 -10.47 -6.61 16.80
N THR A 131 -11.46 -7.35 16.31
CA THR A 131 -11.43 -8.81 16.36
C THR A 131 -10.74 -9.43 15.15
N ALA A 132 -10.21 -10.63 15.29
CA ALA A 132 -9.62 -11.40 14.18
C ALA A 132 -10.64 -11.63 13.05
N ASP A 133 -11.90 -11.91 13.39
CA ASP A 133 -12.97 -12.12 12.41
C ASP A 133 -13.27 -10.85 11.62
N ASN A 134 -13.13 -9.68 12.25
CA ASN A 134 -13.32 -8.40 11.57
C ASN A 134 -12.27 -8.19 10.48
N PHE A 135 -11.04 -8.66 10.70
CA PHE A 135 -9.95 -8.53 9.71
C PHE A 135 -9.85 -9.70 8.72
N ALA A 136 -10.54 -10.82 8.96
CA ALA A 136 -10.43 -12.01 8.14
C ALA A 136 -10.69 -11.78 6.64
N PRO A 137 -11.72 -11.02 6.21
CA PRO A 137 -11.95 -10.79 4.78
C PRO A 137 -10.84 -10.00 4.09
N VAL A 138 -10.35 -8.91 4.72
CA VAL A 138 -9.28 -8.11 4.14
C VAL A 138 -7.93 -8.82 4.19
N LYS A 139 -7.71 -9.67 5.19
CA LYS A 139 -6.55 -10.56 5.24
C LYS A 139 -6.55 -11.51 4.05
N ALA A 140 -7.68 -12.20 3.82
CA ALA A 140 -7.81 -13.13 2.70
C ALA A 140 -7.61 -12.42 1.34
N PHE A 141 -8.16 -11.21 1.18
CA PHE A 141 -7.92 -10.38 0.00
C PHE A 141 -6.43 -10.10 -0.20
N TYR A 142 -5.73 -9.62 0.84
CA TYR A 142 -4.33 -9.26 0.76
C TYR A 142 -3.42 -10.48 0.49
N GLU A 143 -3.65 -11.59 1.18
CA GLU A 143 -2.88 -12.82 0.99
C GLU A 143 -3.10 -13.41 -0.41
N GLY A 144 -4.35 -13.40 -0.90
CA GLY A 144 -4.68 -13.80 -2.27
C GLY A 144 -4.00 -12.93 -3.32
N LEU A 145 -3.97 -11.61 -3.08
CA LEU A 145 -3.28 -10.65 -3.93
C LEU A 145 -1.77 -10.89 -3.97
N ALA A 146 -1.12 -11.01 -2.80
CA ALA A 146 0.31 -11.26 -2.70
C ALA A 146 0.68 -12.60 -3.39
N GLY A 147 -0.13 -13.64 -3.19
CA GLY A 147 0.07 -14.92 -3.85
C GLY A 147 -0.06 -14.85 -5.37
N HIS A 148 -1.10 -14.17 -5.89
CA HIS A 148 -1.30 -13.98 -7.33
C HIS A 148 -0.13 -13.22 -7.99
N LEU A 149 0.38 -12.18 -7.31
CA LEU A 149 1.51 -11.37 -7.80
C LEU A 149 2.88 -12.02 -7.55
N SER A 150 2.93 -13.16 -6.87
CA SER A 150 4.17 -13.80 -6.41
C SER A 150 5.02 -12.87 -5.55
N TRP A 151 4.39 -12.02 -4.77
CA TRP A 151 5.04 -11.11 -3.86
C TRP A 151 5.28 -11.76 -2.50
N LYS A 152 6.45 -11.55 -1.94
CA LYS A 152 6.79 -12.04 -0.60
C LYS A 152 6.16 -11.16 0.47
N ASN A 153 5.16 -11.68 1.18
CA ASN A 153 4.56 -11.00 2.32
C ASN A 153 5.58 -10.90 3.47
N ARG A 154 5.86 -9.67 3.93
CA ARG A 154 6.78 -9.36 5.04
C ARG A 154 6.04 -9.17 6.36
N GLY A 155 4.75 -8.93 6.32
CA GLY A 155 3.93 -8.78 7.51
C GLY A 155 2.69 -7.95 7.29
N ILE A 156 1.82 -8.02 8.28
CA ILE A 156 0.55 -7.28 8.33
C ILE A 156 0.42 -6.67 9.72
N VAL A 157 0.10 -5.38 9.77
CA VAL A 157 -0.25 -4.70 11.01
C VAL A 157 -1.74 -4.37 10.99
N TYR A 158 -2.49 -4.91 11.94
CA TYR A 158 -3.90 -4.60 12.17
C TYR A 158 -4.06 -3.73 13.40
N ALA A 159 -4.46 -2.49 13.19
CA ALA A 159 -4.76 -1.55 14.26
C ALA A 159 -6.27 -1.40 14.42
N GLY A 160 -6.85 -2.27 15.24
CA GLY A 160 -8.28 -2.25 15.57
C GLY A 160 -8.65 -1.29 16.69
N GLY A 161 -9.95 -1.03 16.84
CA GLY A 161 -10.52 -0.14 17.86
C GLY A 161 -10.20 1.33 17.62
N ASN A 162 -10.01 1.77 16.37
CA ASN A 162 -9.64 3.13 16.00
C ASN A 162 -10.69 3.76 15.08
N PHE A 163 -11.65 4.48 15.66
CA PHE A 163 -12.76 5.14 14.93
C PHE A 163 -12.46 6.61 14.61
N ALA A 164 -12.19 7.42 15.63
CA ALA A 164 -11.89 8.84 15.43
C ALA A 164 -10.45 9.03 14.93
N ALA A 165 -10.20 10.14 14.25
CA ALA A 165 -8.86 10.49 13.81
C ALA A 165 -7.95 10.70 15.03
N GLY A 166 -6.82 10.02 15.05
CA GLY A 166 -5.85 10.10 16.14
C GLY A 166 -6.07 9.13 17.32
N ASP A 167 -7.12 8.31 17.32
CA ASP A 167 -7.36 7.32 18.39
C ASP A 167 -6.13 6.42 18.62
N ILE A 168 -5.42 6.08 17.56
CA ILE A 168 -4.24 5.21 17.61
C ILE A 168 -3.10 5.81 18.43
N LEU A 169 -3.07 7.13 18.63
CA LEU A 169 -2.05 7.79 19.46
C LEU A 169 -2.15 7.38 20.93
N ASN A 170 -3.33 6.90 21.34
CA ASN A 170 -3.56 6.33 22.67
C ASN A 170 -3.23 4.83 22.74
N LYS A 171 -2.73 4.24 21.66
CA LYS A 171 -2.43 2.80 21.52
C LYS A 171 -0.99 2.59 21.05
N PRO A 172 0.02 2.93 21.88
CA PRO A 172 1.43 2.90 21.46
C PRO A 172 1.92 1.53 21.01
N ALA A 173 1.31 0.45 21.47
CA ALA A 173 1.65 -0.91 21.03
C ALA A 173 1.41 -1.11 19.53
N GLN A 174 0.31 -0.56 18.97
CA GLN A 174 0.01 -0.68 17.54
C GLN A 174 1.00 0.13 16.69
N LEU A 175 1.43 1.28 17.17
CA LEU A 175 2.47 2.10 16.50
C LEU A 175 3.84 1.39 16.59
N SER A 176 4.18 0.80 17.74
CA SER A 176 5.42 0.03 17.90
C SER A 176 5.47 -1.18 16.98
N GLU A 177 4.34 -1.85 16.74
CA GLU A 177 4.26 -2.97 15.79
C GLU A 177 4.56 -2.51 14.36
N ALA A 178 4.00 -1.37 13.94
CA ALA A 178 4.28 -0.78 12.62
C ALA A 178 5.76 -0.35 12.49
N GLU A 179 6.32 0.29 13.52
CA GLU A 179 7.75 0.67 13.55
C GLU A 179 8.66 -0.56 13.47
N LYS A 180 8.34 -1.60 14.24
CA LYS A 180 9.07 -2.86 14.21
C LYS A 180 9.04 -3.50 12.82
N LEU A 181 7.85 -3.59 12.20
CA LEU A 181 7.73 -4.12 10.84
C LEU A 181 8.61 -3.34 9.86
N GLY A 182 8.65 -2.01 9.97
CA GLY A 182 9.54 -1.18 9.16
C GLY A 182 11.02 -1.50 9.36
N THR A 183 11.43 -1.76 10.60
CA THR A 183 12.82 -2.11 10.93
C THR A 183 13.23 -3.48 10.38
N GLU A 184 12.27 -4.42 10.29
CA GLU A 184 12.52 -5.81 9.87
C GLU A 184 12.45 -6.03 8.35
N ILE A 185 12.02 -5.03 7.59
CA ILE A 185 12.01 -5.07 6.12
C ILE A 185 13.40 -4.80 5.55
#